data_4919a52823cc2deeaa6840690f0c1edf
#
_entry.id   4919a52823cc2deeaa6840690f0c1edf
#
_cell.length_a   1.000
_cell.length_b   1.000
_cell.length_c   1.000
_cell.angle_alpha   90.00
_cell.angle_beta   90.00
_cell.angle_gamma   90.00
#
_symmetry.space_group_name_H-M   'P 1'
#
loop_
_entity.id
_entity.type
_entity.pdbx_description
1 polymer ?
#
loop_
_entity_poly.entity_id
_entity_poly.type
_entity_poly.pdbx_seq_one_letter_code
_entity_poly.pdbx_strand_id
1 'polypeptide(L)'
;MKATLALIFVLSYSMQISAQDPQYSQMYANALYLSPAFAGAEQNTRAIFATRYQWPGLDASFISNTISADHYIDRYKSGIGFIATSDVSTAAKLRSNEVGLIYSFQAGLSKKIIFKPALQLSYVNRSIDFNSLTFGSQYNNNGYVGGVSNEPYNASTVSYLDVSAGGLLYSENFWAGISTHHLNTPEQSFIRGQSELEMKTSFFGGYKFTLTSAWRKKHIDPDEEKSITPTVFYKMQGKSDQLDIGLYGRYNAIVAGIWYRGIPVKVFKPEKMNNDAIILLIGFIYKGFNMGYSYDYTLSKLARISGGAHELTLSYRFKTKQSKWVSRRVVCPRF
;
A
#
# COMPACT_ATOMS: atom_id res chain seq x y z
N MET A 1 20.87 -12.75 46.14
CA MET A 1 21.74 -12.74 44.96
C MET A 1 21.18 -13.50 43.72
N LYS A 2 20.49 -14.64 43.86
CA LYS A 2 19.96 -15.39 42.69
C LYS A 2 18.70 -14.74 42.04
N ALA A 3 17.90 -14.00 42.79
CA ALA A 3 16.72 -13.30 42.27
C ALA A 3 17.04 -12.01 41.50
N THR A 4 18.12 -11.34 41.83
CA THR A 4 18.58 -10.10 41.21
C THR A 4 19.22 -10.37 39.82
N LEU A 5 19.86 -11.52 39.64
CA LEU A 5 20.40 -11.92 38.32
C LEU A 5 19.30 -12.29 37.31
N ALA A 6 18.17 -12.85 37.77
CA ALA A 6 17.05 -13.18 36.91
C ALA A 6 16.32 -11.92 36.37
N LEU A 7 16.30 -10.83 37.13
CA LEU A 7 15.67 -9.58 36.74
C LEU A 7 16.49 -8.83 35.69
N ILE A 8 17.82 -8.95 35.67
CA ILE A 8 18.70 -8.32 34.68
C ILE A 8 18.63 -9.05 33.34
N PHE A 9 18.34 -10.35 33.33
CA PHE A 9 18.21 -11.13 32.06
C PHE A 9 16.88 -10.90 31.34
N VAL A 10 15.85 -10.42 32.05
CA VAL A 10 14.52 -10.11 31.44
C VAL A 10 14.51 -8.74 30.74
N LEU A 11 15.41 -7.82 31.13
CA LEU A 11 15.52 -6.48 30.55
C LEU A 11 16.36 -6.40 29.26
N SER A 12 17.00 -7.50 28.85
CA SER A 12 17.85 -7.55 27.64
C SER A 12 17.10 -7.98 26.38
N TYR A 13 15.78 -8.20 26.42
CA TYR A 13 15.00 -8.35 25.21
C TYR A 13 14.76 -6.96 24.61
N SER A 14 15.75 -6.45 23.88
CA SER A 14 15.55 -5.34 22.98
C SER A 14 14.43 -5.72 22.01
N MET A 15 13.23 -5.16 22.19
CA MET A 15 12.19 -5.23 21.20
C MET A 15 12.71 -4.52 19.95
N GLN A 16 13.15 -5.30 18.96
CA GLN A 16 13.40 -4.77 17.63
C GLN A 16 12.05 -4.33 17.06
N ILE A 17 11.78 -3.05 17.13
CA ILE A 17 10.63 -2.42 16.49
C ILE A 17 11.02 -2.27 15.02
N SER A 18 10.60 -3.21 14.18
CA SER A 18 10.71 -3.06 12.72
C SER A 18 9.67 -2.04 12.28
N ALA A 19 10.12 -0.96 11.64
CA ALA A 19 9.23 -0.02 11.00
C ALA A 19 8.57 -0.70 9.78
N GLN A 20 7.25 -0.64 9.69
CA GLN A 20 6.49 -1.14 8.54
C GLN A 20 6.16 0.03 7.61
N ASP A 21 6.08 -0.26 6.32
CA ASP A 21 5.62 0.71 5.33
C ASP A 21 4.16 1.11 5.55
N PRO A 22 3.78 2.31 5.08
CA PRO A 22 2.40 2.75 5.04
C PRO A 22 1.50 1.70 4.37
N GLN A 23 0.31 1.55 4.90
CA GLN A 23 -0.63 0.58 4.39
C GLN A 23 -1.88 1.27 3.86
N TYR A 24 -2.31 0.88 2.65
CA TYR A 24 -3.58 1.26 2.07
C TYR A 24 -4.54 0.08 2.06
N SER A 25 -5.83 0.36 2.23
CA SER A 25 -6.90 -0.64 2.16
C SER A 25 -7.53 -0.71 0.77
N GLN A 26 -7.54 0.42 0.05
CA GLN A 26 -7.96 0.48 -1.35
C GLN A 26 -6.79 0.15 -2.30
N MET A 27 -6.15 -0.99 -2.09
CA MET A 27 -4.91 -1.38 -2.78
C MET A 27 -5.02 -1.32 -4.31
N TYR A 28 -6.14 -1.80 -4.86
CA TYR A 28 -6.33 -1.81 -6.30
C TYR A 28 -6.71 -0.44 -6.87
N ALA A 29 -7.29 0.45 -6.08
CA ALA A 29 -7.52 1.84 -6.48
C ALA A 29 -6.21 2.63 -6.49
N ASN A 30 -5.28 2.35 -5.56
CA ASN A 30 -3.91 2.89 -5.53
C ASN A 30 -2.91 1.92 -6.17
N ALA A 31 -3.16 1.55 -7.43
CA ALA A 31 -2.52 0.43 -8.11
C ALA A 31 -0.99 0.56 -8.26
N LEU A 32 -0.45 1.77 -8.49
CA LEU A 32 1.01 1.97 -8.62
C LEU A 32 1.74 1.80 -7.29
N TYR A 33 1.08 2.14 -6.18
CA TYR A 33 1.61 1.85 -4.85
C TYR A 33 1.63 0.35 -4.54
N LEU A 34 0.62 -0.41 -5.03
CA LEU A 34 0.57 -1.86 -4.88
C LEU A 34 1.70 -2.55 -5.65
N SER A 35 1.91 -2.17 -6.91
CA SER A 35 2.94 -2.75 -7.76
C SER A 35 3.29 -1.85 -8.94
N PRO A 36 4.59 -1.68 -9.27
CA PRO A 36 5.01 -0.96 -10.45
C PRO A 36 4.49 -1.59 -11.76
N ALA A 37 4.13 -2.87 -11.74
CA ALA A 37 3.62 -3.58 -12.93
C ALA A 37 2.24 -3.08 -13.41
N PHE A 38 1.52 -2.30 -12.59
CA PHE A 38 0.28 -1.66 -13.04
C PHE A 38 0.50 -0.42 -13.93
N ALA A 39 1.73 0.10 -14.05
CA ALA A 39 1.99 1.25 -14.91
C ALA A 39 1.59 0.95 -16.37
N GLY A 40 0.66 1.72 -16.93
CA GLY A 40 0.09 1.52 -18.27
C GLY A 40 -0.76 0.25 -18.44
N ALA A 41 -1.15 -0.45 -17.38
CA ALA A 41 -1.95 -1.68 -17.48
C ALA A 41 -3.38 -1.42 -18.02
N GLU A 42 -3.93 -0.25 -17.80
CA GLU A 42 -5.21 0.18 -18.36
C GLU A 42 -5.12 0.70 -19.80
N GLN A 43 -3.90 0.78 -20.36
CA GLN A 43 -3.62 1.25 -21.73
C GLN A 43 -4.15 2.67 -22.01
N ASN A 44 -4.20 3.51 -21.00
CA ASN A 44 -4.58 4.92 -21.05
C ASN A 44 -3.58 5.74 -20.24
N THR A 45 -3.80 7.06 -20.18
CA THR A 45 -3.18 7.92 -19.17
C THR A 45 -4.10 7.97 -17.96
N ARG A 46 -3.54 7.79 -16.77
CA ARG A 46 -4.29 7.82 -15.52
C ARG A 46 -3.54 8.66 -14.49
N ALA A 47 -4.28 9.41 -13.68
CA ALA A 47 -3.78 10.07 -12.49
C ALA A 47 -4.57 9.56 -11.27
N ILE A 48 -3.89 9.36 -10.14
CA ILE A 48 -4.47 8.84 -8.91
C ILE A 48 -3.99 9.70 -7.75
N PHE A 49 -4.90 10.03 -6.85
CA PHE A 49 -4.63 10.58 -5.52
C PHE A 49 -5.24 9.65 -4.47
N ALA A 50 -4.49 9.29 -3.45
CA ALA A 50 -4.96 8.52 -2.32
C ALA A 50 -4.50 9.17 -1.02
N THR A 51 -5.37 9.23 -0.03
CA THR A 51 -5.05 9.70 1.32
C THR A 51 -5.64 8.75 2.34
N ARG A 52 -4.86 8.45 3.39
CA ARG A 52 -5.26 7.58 4.48
C ARG A 52 -4.94 8.24 5.81
N TYR A 53 -5.92 8.25 6.70
CA TYR A 53 -5.78 8.69 8.07
C TYR A 53 -6.09 7.51 9.01
N GLN A 54 -5.05 6.99 9.63
CA GLN A 54 -5.14 5.82 10.49
C GLN A 54 -5.04 6.22 11.96
N TRP A 55 -5.93 5.69 12.77
CA TRP A 55 -6.05 5.86 14.21
C TRP A 55 -6.23 7.32 14.66
N PRO A 56 -7.23 8.04 14.12
CA PRO A 56 -7.49 9.45 14.43
C PRO A 56 -7.79 9.70 15.92
N GLY A 57 -8.23 8.69 16.65
CA GLY A 57 -8.52 8.79 18.08
C GLY A 57 -7.30 8.66 18.99
N LEU A 58 -6.09 8.45 18.43
CA LEU A 58 -4.85 8.31 19.19
C LEU A 58 -3.92 9.49 18.89
N ASP A 59 -3.12 9.90 19.88
CA ASP A 59 -2.02 10.84 19.68
C ASP A 59 -0.95 10.31 18.72
N ALA A 60 -0.93 8.98 18.53
CA ALA A 60 -0.05 8.23 17.62
C ALA A 60 -0.78 7.90 16.29
N SER A 61 -1.27 8.88 15.59
CA SER A 61 -1.93 8.70 14.29
C SER A 61 -0.92 8.68 13.13
N PHE A 62 -1.36 8.11 11.98
CA PHE A 62 -0.58 8.09 10.75
C PHE A 62 -1.38 8.75 9.62
N ILE A 63 -0.72 9.59 8.85
CA ILE A 63 -1.29 10.25 7.67
C ILE A 63 -0.41 9.90 6.48
N SER A 64 -0.98 9.15 5.54
CA SER A 64 -0.29 8.73 4.32
C SER A 64 -0.99 9.31 3.10
N ASN A 65 -0.22 9.96 2.23
CA ASN A 65 -0.71 10.53 1.00
C ASN A 65 0.09 9.98 -0.18
N THR A 66 -0.59 9.68 -1.28
CA THR A 66 0.04 9.23 -2.53
C THR A 66 -0.55 9.99 -3.70
N ILE A 67 0.31 10.49 -4.57
CA ILE A 67 -0.06 11.00 -5.89
C ILE A 67 0.70 10.15 -6.91
N SER A 68 0.01 9.64 -7.90
CA SER A 68 0.65 8.87 -8.94
C SER A 68 0.00 9.10 -10.30
N ALA A 69 0.78 8.89 -11.35
CA ALA A 69 0.29 8.96 -12.73
C ALA A 69 0.99 7.91 -13.58
N ASP A 70 0.28 7.38 -14.55
CA ASP A 70 0.84 6.42 -15.50
C ASP A 70 0.31 6.65 -16.91
N HIS A 71 1.13 6.26 -17.87
CA HIS A 71 0.81 6.36 -19.29
C HIS A 71 1.29 5.13 -20.05
N TYR A 72 0.47 4.62 -20.97
CA TYR A 72 0.83 3.53 -21.85
C TYR A 72 1.29 4.04 -23.22
N ILE A 73 2.47 3.62 -23.64
CA ILE A 73 3.08 3.98 -24.92
C ILE A 73 2.90 2.81 -25.90
N ASP A 74 1.87 2.90 -26.76
CA ASP A 74 1.49 1.83 -27.72
C ASP A 74 2.65 1.35 -28.58
N ARG A 75 3.46 2.28 -29.12
CA ARG A 75 4.58 1.99 -30.03
C ARG A 75 5.60 1.04 -29.42
N TYR A 76 5.88 1.19 -28.11
CA TYR A 76 6.90 0.42 -27.40
C TYR A 76 6.29 -0.67 -26.53
N LYS A 77 4.97 -0.83 -26.51
CA LYS A 77 4.26 -1.75 -25.61
C LYS A 77 4.71 -1.59 -24.15
N SER A 78 4.93 -0.37 -23.73
CA SER A 78 5.51 -0.02 -22.44
C SER A 78 4.61 0.91 -21.67
N GLY A 79 4.64 0.78 -20.34
CA GLY A 79 4.05 1.74 -19.41
C GLY A 79 5.16 2.53 -18.72
N ILE A 80 4.95 3.82 -18.59
CA ILE A 80 5.74 4.70 -17.74
C ILE A 80 4.85 5.21 -16.62
N GLY A 81 5.43 5.40 -15.45
CA GLY A 81 4.70 5.89 -14.29
C GLY A 81 5.56 6.78 -13.40
N PHE A 82 4.86 7.57 -12.62
CA PHE A 82 5.40 8.42 -11.59
C PHE A 82 4.60 8.20 -10.32
N ILE A 83 5.28 8.16 -9.18
CA ILE A 83 4.65 8.07 -7.86
C ILE A 83 5.35 9.02 -6.90
N ALA A 84 4.58 9.70 -6.06
CA ALA A 84 5.07 10.47 -4.94
C ALA A 84 4.24 10.11 -3.71
N THR A 85 4.91 9.73 -2.62
CA THR A 85 4.26 9.41 -1.34
C THR A 85 4.79 10.29 -0.24
N SER A 86 3.92 10.60 0.71
CA SER A 86 4.28 11.29 1.95
C SER A 86 3.58 10.60 3.10
N ASP A 87 4.35 10.08 4.04
CA ASP A 87 3.86 9.42 5.25
C ASP A 87 4.34 10.16 6.49
N VAL A 88 3.42 10.40 7.42
CA VAL A 88 3.70 11.13 8.66
C VAL A 88 3.17 10.33 9.84
N SER A 89 4.06 9.98 10.77
CA SER A 89 3.71 9.47 12.10
C SER A 89 3.71 10.64 13.09
N THR A 90 2.55 10.95 13.66
CA THR A 90 2.40 12.12 14.54
C THR A 90 3.14 11.95 15.88
N ALA A 91 3.12 10.75 16.46
CA ALA A 91 3.78 10.48 17.75
C ALA A 91 5.30 10.62 17.68
N ALA A 92 5.91 10.04 16.64
CA ALA A 92 7.36 10.07 16.46
C ALA A 92 7.86 11.32 15.73
N LYS A 93 6.95 12.21 15.28
CA LYS A 93 7.29 13.33 14.37
C LYS A 93 8.14 12.89 13.18
N LEU A 94 7.95 11.63 12.78
CA LEU A 94 8.65 11.01 11.67
C LEU A 94 7.89 11.30 10.38
N ARG A 95 8.60 11.82 9.39
CA ARG A 95 8.09 12.02 8.03
C ARG A 95 8.94 11.23 7.04
N SER A 96 8.28 10.54 6.13
CA SER A 96 8.92 9.86 5.01
C SER A 96 8.31 10.38 3.70
N ASN A 97 9.13 10.91 2.81
CA ASN A 97 8.71 11.34 1.48
C ASN A 97 9.46 10.52 0.44
N GLU A 98 8.75 10.00 -0.53
CA GLU A 98 9.27 9.21 -1.62
C GLU A 98 8.84 9.81 -2.96
N VAL A 99 9.74 9.81 -3.93
CA VAL A 99 9.45 10.12 -5.33
C VAL A 99 10.07 9.04 -6.20
N GLY A 100 9.25 8.39 -7.03
CA GLY A 100 9.67 7.24 -7.83
C GLY A 100 9.26 7.36 -9.30
N LEU A 101 10.11 6.81 -10.16
CA LEU A 101 9.85 6.60 -11.59
C LEU A 101 9.68 5.11 -11.86
N ILE A 102 8.71 4.79 -12.70
CA ILE A 102 8.29 3.43 -12.99
C ILE A 102 8.39 3.18 -14.50
N TYR A 103 8.93 2.03 -14.84
CA TYR A 103 8.91 1.49 -16.20
C TYR A 103 8.35 0.07 -16.19
N SER A 104 7.44 -0.24 -17.11
CA SER A 104 6.88 -1.58 -17.31
C SER A 104 6.87 -1.94 -18.79
N PHE A 105 7.04 -3.21 -19.08
CA PHE A 105 6.96 -3.74 -20.45
C PHE A 105 5.81 -4.71 -20.59
N GLN A 106 5.07 -4.64 -21.69
CA GLN A 106 3.93 -5.52 -21.95
C GLN A 106 4.32 -6.66 -22.90
N ALA A 107 4.49 -7.86 -22.35
CA ALA A 107 4.74 -9.08 -23.11
C ALA A 107 3.43 -9.86 -23.30
N GLY A 108 3.00 -10.05 -24.54
CA GLY A 108 1.87 -10.90 -24.88
C GLY A 108 2.27 -12.38 -24.85
N LEU A 109 1.82 -13.13 -23.85
CA LEU A 109 2.05 -14.58 -23.80
C LEU A 109 1.09 -15.35 -24.72
N SER A 110 -0.11 -14.83 -24.89
CA SER A 110 -1.10 -15.35 -25.83
C SER A 110 -2.05 -14.23 -26.32
N LYS A 111 -3.02 -14.58 -27.18
CA LYS A 111 -4.04 -13.62 -27.64
C LYS A 111 -4.91 -13.07 -26.50
N LYS A 112 -4.91 -13.69 -25.32
CA LYS A 112 -5.78 -13.34 -24.18
C LYS A 112 -5.03 -13.08 -22.89
N ILE A 113 -3.73 -13.41 -22.81
CA ILE A 113 -2.93 -13.35 -21.59
C ILE A 113 -1.73 -12.44 -21.83
N ILE A 114 -1.55 -11.49 -20.95
CA ILE A 114 -0.45 -10.52 -20.95
C ILE A 114 0.33 -10.67 -19.67
N PHE A 115 1.66 -10.63 -19.76
CA PHE A 115 2.58 -10.50 -18.65
C PHE A 115 3.26 -9.13 -18.70
N LYS A 116 3.35 -8.46 -17.56
CA LYS A 116 4.00 -7.13 -17.42
C LYS A 116 5.05 -7.17 -16.32
N PRO A 117 6.33 -7.39 -16.65
CA PRO A 117 7.43 -7.06 -15.74
C PRO A 117 7.58 -5.54 -15.61
N ALA A 118 8.01 -5.09 -14.43
CA ALA A 118 8.24 -3.68 -14.16
C ALA A 118 9.32 -3.46 -13.12
N LEU A 119 9.93 -2.27 -13.20
CA LEU A 119 10.91 -1.75 -12.27
C LEU A 119 10.49 -0.35 -11.83
N GLN A 120 10.81 -0.01 -10.57
CA GLN A 120 10.68 1.32 -10.00
C GLN A 120 12.01 1.70 -9.36
N LEU A 121 12.41 2.94 -9.58
CA LEU A 121 13.53 3.56 -8.89
C LEU A 121 12.98 4.79 -8.16
N SER A 122 13.20 4.84 -6.85
CA SER A 122 12.71 5.89 -5.99
C SER A 122 13.84 6.55 -5.23
N TYR A 123 13.67 7.85 -4.96
CA TYR A 123 14.43 8.60 -4.00
C TYR A 123 13.57 8.83 -2.77
N VAL A 124 14.07 8.43 -1.61
CA VAL A 124 13.39 8.55 -0.32
C VAL A 124 14.15 9.51 0.57
N ASN A 125 13.41 10.43 1.20
CA ASN A 125 13.89 11.34 2.22
C ASN A 125 13.08 11.15 3.49
N ARG A 126 13.74 10.75 4.57
CA ARG A 126 13.12 10.60 5.89
C ARG A 126 13.66 11.64 6.85
N SER A 127 12.78 12.21 7.65
CA SER A 127 13.15 13.21 8.66
C SER A 127 12.41 12.97 9.96
N ILE A 128 13.08 13.28 11.07
CA ILE A 128 12.53 13.19 12.43
C ILE A 128 12.89 14.46 13.18
N ASP A 129 11.95 14.99 13.97
CA ASP A 129 12.20 16.13 14.83
C ASP A 129 12.55 15.66 16.24
N PHE A 130 13.83 15.48 16.51
CA PHE A 130 14.33 15.07 17.82
C PHE A 130 14.01 16.06 18.93
N ASN A 131 13.86 17.36 18.62
CA ASN A 131 13.57 18.37 19.63
C ASN A 131 12.13 18.28 20.18
N SER A 132 11.24 17.65 19.42
CA SER A 132 9.85 17.42 19.84
C SER A 132 9.64 16.10 20.56
N LEU A 133 10.70 15.29 20.70
CA LEU A 133 10.69 14.01 21.41
C LEU A 133 11.21 14.18 22.84
N THR A 134 10.80 13.28 23.71
CA THR A 134 11.32 13.18 25.09
C THR A 134 12.07 11.86 25.27
N PHE A 135 13.22 11.93 25.91
CA PHE A 135 14.15 10.81 26.05
C PHE A 135 14.36 10.46 27.52
N GLY A 136 14.87 9.27 27.78
CA GLY A 136 15.09 8.76 29.11
C GLY A 136 16.00 9.64 29.97
N SER A 137 17.02 10.28 29.36
CA SER A 137 17.92 11.23 30.02
C SER A 137 17.22 12.50 30.56
N GLN A 138 16.00 12.79 30.10
CA GLN A 138 15.18 13.93 30.53
C GLN A 138 14.21 13.57 31.67
N TYR A 139 14.30 12.37 32.22
CA TYR A 139 13.48 11.90 33.35
C TYR A 139 14.33 11.56 34.53
N ASN A 140 13.80 11.82 35.73
CA ASN A 140 14.36 11.34 37.01
C ASN A 140 13.26 10.64 37.82
N ASN A 141 13.58 10.23 39.05
CA ASN A 141 12.63 9.54 39.95
C ASN A 141 11.37 10.37 40.29
N ASN A 142 11.40 11.69 40.05
CA ASN A 142 10.29 12.60 40.29
C ASN A 142 9.50 12.96 39.03
N GLY A 143 9.89 12.39 37.86
CA GLY A 143 9.22 12.61 36.56
C GLY A 143 10.08 13.36 35.53
N TYR A 144 9.43 14.02 34.60
CA TYR A 144 10.09 14.79 33.52
C TYR A 144 10.73 16.07 34.10
N VAL A 145 12.03 16.23 33.88
CA VAL A 145 12.82 17.38 34.36
C VAL A 145 13.19 18.37 33.26
N GLY A 146 12.92 18.05 32.01
CA GLY A 146 13.27 18.88 30.87
C GLY A 146 14.76 18.87 30.55
N GLY A 147 15.22 19.86 29.79
CA GLY A 147 16.60 20.00 29.36
C GLY A 147 16.89 19.37 28.00
N VAL A 148 18.14 19.50 27.56
CA VAL A 148 18.60 18.90 26.29
C VAL A 148 18.86 17.40 26.52
N SER A 149 18.39 16.59 25.60
CA SER A 149 18.66 15.16 25.61
C SER A 149 20.15 14.87 25.39
N ASN A 150 20.68 13.90 26.14
CA ASN A 150 22.06 13.43 26.01
C ASN A 150 22.16 12.23 25.02
N GLU A 151 21.05 11.77 24.45
CA GLU A 151 21.05 10.65 23.51
C GLU A 151 21.72 11.07 22.18
N PRO A 152 22.69 10.29 21.70
CA PRO A 152 23.39 10.60 20.46
C PRO A 152 22.51 10.28 19.25
N TYR A 153 22.36 11.23 18.36
CA TYR A 153 21.81 11.00 17.01
C TYR A 153 22.78 11.52 15.94
N ASN A 154 22.80 10.87 14.78
CA ASN A 154 23.72 11.24 13.71
C ASN A 154 23.15 12.35 12.82
N ALA A 155 21.87 12.25 12.49
CA ALA A 155 21.19 13.18 11.62
C ALA A 155 19.69 13.21 11.89
N SER A 156 19.08 14.35 11.70
CA SER A 156 17.62 14.50 11.70
C SER A 156 16.98 14.13 10.37
N THR A 157 17.80 13.89 9.34
CA THR A 157 17.36 13.57 7.98
C THR A 157 18.26 12.49 7.38
N VAL A 158 17.65 11.50 6.77
CA VAL A 158 18.32 10.41 6.04
C VAL A 158 17.71 10.30 4.65
N SER A 159 18.54 10.14 3.63
CA SER A 159 18.10 9.97 2.25
C SER A 159 18.75 8.77 1.62
N TYR A 160 18.00 8.03 0.81
CA TYR A 160 18.49 6.86 0.11
C TYR A 160 17.75 6.62 -1.20
N LEU A 161 18.35 5.80 -2.05
CA LEU A 161 17.69 5.25 -3.24
C LEU A 161 17.03 3.94 -2.87
N ASP A 162 15.84 3.71 -3.43
CA ASP A 162 15.07 2.49 -3.27
C ASP A 162 14.72 1.88 -4.62
N VAL A 163 14.85 0.58 -4.72
CA VAL A 163 14.59 -0.19 -5.93
C VAL A 163 13.46 -1.16 -5.68
N SER A 164 12.46 -1.16 -6.56
CA SER A 164 11.33 -2.07 -6.49
C SER A 164 11.12 -2.76 -7.84
N ALA A 165 10.61 -3.98 -7.81
CA ALA A 165 10.25 -4.74 -9.00
C ALA A 165 8.84 -5.32 -8.86
N GLY A 166 8.20 -5.59 -10.00
CA GLY A 166 6.89 -6.21 -10.02
C GLY A 166 6.67 -7.03 -11.28
N GLY A 167 5.75 -7.98 -11.17
CA GLY A 167 5.25 -8.77 -12.28
C GLY A 167 3.75 -8.89 -12.18
N LEU A 168 3.03 -8.63 -13.29
CA LEU A 168 1.58 -8.73 -13.36
C LEU A 168 1.21 -9.60 -14.56
N LEU A 169 0.48 -10.67 -14.29
CA LEU A 169 -0.16 -11.52 -15.30
C LEU A 169 -1.65 -11.21 -15.31
N TYR A 170 -2.21 -10.92 -16.47
CA TYR A 170 -3.64 -10.60 -16.54
C TYR A 170 -4.30 -10.97 -17.87
N SER A 171 -5.61 -11.10 -17.80
CA SER A 171 -6.54 -11.19 -18.92
C SER A 171 -7.68 -10.19 -18.75
N GLU A 172 -8.72 -10.29 -19.55
CA GLU A 172 -9.93 -9.47 -19.40
C GLU A 172 -10.67 -9.70 -18.07
N ASN A 173 -10.54 -10.89 -17.49
CA ASN A 173 -11.32 -11.30 -16.33
C ASN A 173 -10.48 -11.60 -15.08
N PHE A 174 -9.20 -11.95 -15.21
CA PHE A 174 -8.38 -12.27 -14.05
C PHE A 174 -7.06 -11.49 -14.07
N TRP A 175 -6.47 -11.34 -12.93
CA TRP A 175 -5.10 -10.87 -12.74
C TRP A 175 -4.47 -11.59 -11.54
N ALA A 176 -3.18 -11.77 -11.62
CA ALA A 176 -2.34 -12.23 -10.52
C ALA A 176 -0.98 -11.53 -10.63
N GLY A 177 -0.41 -11.14 -9.52
CA GLY A 177 0.86 -10.43 -9.53
C GLY A 177 1.67 -10.63 -8.27
N ILE A 178 2.93 -10.24 -8.41
CA ILE A 178 3.91 -10.15 -7.34
C ILE A 178 4.58 -8.78 -7.41
N SER A 179 4.87 -8.19 -6.28
CA SER A 179 5.74 -7.01 -6.18
C SER A 179 6.68 -7.17 -5.00
N THR A 180 7.92 -6.69 -5.17
CA THR A 180 8.89 -6.62 -4.10
C THR A 180 9.45 -5.20 -4.08
N HIS A 181 9.28 -4.52 -2.96
CA HIS A 181 9.85 -3.22 -2.67
C HIS A 181 11.10 -3.39 -1.81
N HIS A 182 11.97 -2.39 -1.79
CA HIS A 182 13.22 -2.37 -1.01
C HIS A 182 14.17 -3.52 -1.38
N LEU A 183 14.34 -3.79 -2.68
CA LEU A 183 15.22 -4.86 -3.17
C LEU A 183 16.70 -4.65 -2.76
N ASN A 184 17.11 -3.41 -2.61
CA ASN A 184 18.46 -3.02 -2.21
C ASN A 184 18.62 -2.84 -0.69
N THR A 185 17.59 -3.16 0.11
CA THR A 185 17.58 -3.06 1.58
C THR A 185 18.32 -1.83 2.12
N PRO A 186 17.88 -0.60 1.75
CA PRO A 186 18.65 0.60 2.05
C PRO A 186 18.72 0.87 3.56
N GLU A 187 19.84 1.49 3.98
CA GLU A 187 20.03 1.92 5.37
C GLU A 187 19.18 3.16 5.66
N GLN A 188 18.40 3.11 6.75
CA GLN A 188 17.46 4.15 7.15
C GLN A 188 17.65 4.71 8.57
N SER A 189 18.76 4.40 9.22
CA SER A 189 19.02 4.76 10.62
C SER A 189 19.30 6.25 10.81
N PHE A 190 18.67 6.85 11.82
CA PHE A 190 18.95 8.22 12.28
C PHE A 190 20.02 8.24 13.39
N ILE A 191 20.34 7.09 13.97
CA ILE A 191 21.29 6.95 15.08
C ILE A 191 22.48 6.09 14.64
N ARG A 192 23.52 6.03 15.45
CA ARG A 192 24.62 5.10 15.22
C ARG A 192 24.12 3.67 15.37
N GLY A 193 24.24 2.90 14.31
CA GLY A 193 23.75 1.53 14.21
C GLY A 193 23.31 1.22 12.77
N GLN A 194 22.99 -0.03 12.52
CA GLN A 194 22.44 -0.47 11.26
C GLN A 194 20.92 -0.69 11.41
N SER A 195 20.15 -0.09 10.54
CA SER A 195 18.70 -0.30 10.44
C SER A 195 18.32 -0.40 8.97
N GLU A 196 18.61 -1.56 8.40
CA GLU A 196 18.25 -1.87 7.02
C GLU A 196 16.71 -1.95 6.89
N LEU A 197 16.20 -1.35 5.83
CA LEU A 197 14.79 -1.48 5.48
C LEU A 197 14.57 -2.85 4.84
N GLU A 198 13.80 -3.70 5.50
CA GLU A 198 13.55 -5.07 5.04
C GLU A 198 12.70 -5.08 3.77
N MET A 199 13.00 -6.02 2.87
CA MET A 199 12.21 -6.24 1.66
C MET A 199 10.75 -6.50 1.99
N LYS A 200 9.86 -5.80 1.28
CA LYS A 200 8.42 -6.02 1.33
C LYS A 200 7.97 -6.74 0.07
N THR A 201 7.58 -8.00 0.21
CA THR A 201 7.04 -8.80 -0.90
C THR A 201 5.54 -8.96 -0.76
N SER A 202 4.82 -8.73 -1.86
CA SER A 202 3.36 -8.80 -1.92
C SER A 202 2.91 -9.72 -3.06
N PHE A 203 1.92 -10.55 -2.79
CA PHE A 203 1.21 -11.39 -3.76
C PHE A 203 -0.23 -10.92 -3.82
N PHE A 204 -0.77 -10.75 -5.00
CA PHE A 204 -2.13 -10.25 -5.16
C PHE A 204 -2.79 -10.82 -6.39
N GLY A 205 -4.11 -10.89 -6.36
CA GLY A 205 -4.87 -11.36 -7.49
C GLY A 205 -6.37 -11.29 -7.29
N GLY A 206 -7.08 -11.57 -8.35
CA GLY A 206 -8.53 -11.62 -8.34
C GLY A 206 -9.12 -12.09 -9.64
N TYR A 207 -10.42 -12.31 -9.61
CA TYR A 207 -11.20 -12.74 -10.75
C TYR A 207 -12.50 -11.94 -10.84
N LYS A 208 -12.79 -11.38 -12.01
CA LYS A 208 -13.96 -10.58 -12.27
C LYS A 208 -15.06 -11.40 -12.95
N PHE A 209 -16.10 -11.70 -12.23
CA PHE A 209 -17.33 -12.31 -12.76
C PHE A 209 -18.26 -11.23 -13.29
N THR A 210 -18.34 -11.07 -14.59
CA THR A 210 -19.27 -10.13 -15.21
C THR A 210 -20.64 -10.76 -15.34
N LEU A 211 -21.64 -10.15 -14.69
CA LEU A 211 -23.05 -10.60 -14.64
C LEU A 211 -23.87 -10.10 -15.82
N THR A 212 -23.32 -9.23 -16.63
CA THR A 212 -24.00 -8.70 -17.82
C THR A 212 -23.89 -9.68 -18.99
N SER A 213 -25.02 -9.91 -19.70
CA SER A 213 -25.08 -10.88 -20.82
C SER A 213 -24.07 -10.52 -21.93
N ALA A 214 -23.52 -11.54 -22.62
CA ALA A 214 -22.51 -11.38 -23.66
C ALA A 214 -22.99 -10.51 -24.84
N TRP A 215 -24.29 -10.53 -25.16
CA TRP A 215 -24.89 -9.69 -26.19
C TRP A 215 -24.86 -8.21 -25.82
N ARG A 216 -25.12 -7.87 -24.57
CA ARG A 216 -25.01 -6.52 -24.02
C ARG A 216 -23.58 -6.01 -23.92
N LYS A 217 -22.59 -6.87 -23.62
CA LYS A 217 -21.17 -6.48 -23.53
C LYS A 217 -20.63 -5.70 -24.74
N LYS A 218 -21.20 -5.92 -25.94
CA LYS A 218 -20.73 -5.29 -27.19
C LYS A 218 -21.28 -3.86 -27.38
N HIS A 219 -22.34 -3.49 -26.69
CA HIS A 219 -23.12 -2.26 -26.92
C HIS A 219 -23.33 -1.40 -25.66
N ILE A 220 -22.78 -1.78 -24.50
CA ILE A 220 -22.96 -1.04 -23.24
C ILE A 220 -21.80 -0.06 -23.05
N ASP A 221 -22.18 1.13 -22.54
CA ASP A 221 -21.25 2.08 -21.95
C ASP A 221 -20.43 1.34 -20.86
N PRO A 222 -19.09 1.46 -20.82
CA PRO A 222 -18.26 0.89 -19.76
C PRO A 222 -18.72 1.24 -18.34
N ASP A 223 -19.55 2.27 -18.21
CA ASP A 223 -20.10 2.70 -16.93
C ASP A 223 -21.36 1.89 -16.50
N GLU A 224 -21.95 1.06 -17.38
CA GLU A 224 -23.11 0.19 -17.10
C GLU A 224 -22.74 -1.27 -16.78
N GLU A 225 -21.63 -1.49 -16.13
CA GLU A 225 -21.14 -2.83 -15.82
C GLU A 225 -21.75 -3.37 -14.52
N LYS A 226 -22.12 -4.67 -14.51
CA LYS A 226 -22.48 -5.42 -13.31
C LYS A 226 -21.46 -6.53 -13.13
N SER A 227 -20.76 -6.56 -12.01
CA SER A 227 -19.75 -7.58 -11.74
C SER A 227 -19.58 -7.86 -10.26
N ILE A 228 -19.08 -9.06 -9.96
CA ILE A 228 -18.61 -9.48 -8.63
C ILE A 228 -17.14 -9.88 -8.80
N THR A 229 -16.30 -9.41 -7.89
CA THR A 229 -14.84 -9.56 -8.04
C THR A 229 -14.24 -9.98 -6.69
N PRO A 230 -14.10 -11.29 -6.42
CA PRO A 230 -13.27 -11.77 -5.32
C PRO A 230 -11.81 -11.44 -5.57
N THR A 231 -11.12 -11.05 -4.50
CA THR A 231 -9.73 -10.63 -4.53
C THR A 231 -8.99 -11.09 -3.29
N VAL A 232 -7.70 -11.29 -3.43
CA VAL A 232 -6.79 -11.66 -2.36
C VAL A 232 -5.54 -10.82 -2.44
N PHE A 233 -5.00 -10.47 -1.28
CA PHE A 233 -3.73 -9.80 -1.13
C PHE A 233 -3.00 -10.37 0.08
N TYR A 234 -1.75 -10.75 -0.13
CA TYR A 234 -0.85 -11.19 0.93
C TYR A 234 0.45 -10.41 0.84
N LYS A 235 0.91 -9.86 1.94
CA LYS A 235 2.22 -9.21 2.02
C LYS A 235 3.02 -9.75 3.19
N MET A 236 4.33 -9.71 3.03
CA MET A 236 5.30 -9.97 4.09
C MET A 236 6.42 -8.94 4.05
N GLN A 237 6.84 -8.49 5.22
CA GLN A 237 7.98 -7.60 5.43
C GLN A 237 8.64 -7.97 6.75
N GLY A 238 9.87 -8.44 6.69
CA GLY A 238 10.57 -8.97 7.86
C GLY A 238 9.78 -10.08 8.56
N LYS A 239 9.49 -9.85 9.85
CA LYS A 239 8.72 -10.81 10.68
C LYS A 239 7.20 -10.61 10.60
N SER A 240 6.76 -9.58 9.89
CA SER A 240 5.35 -9.23 9.76
C SER A 240 4.77 -9.74 8.47
N ASP A 241 3.60 -10.33 8.55
CA ASP A 241 2.81 -10.75 7.40
C ASP A 241 1.34 -10.37 7.59
N GLN A 242 0.64 -10.23 6.48
CA GLN A 242 -0.76 -9.84 6.45
C GLN A 242 -1.45 -10.47 5.26
N LEU A 243 -2.67 -10.94 5.48
CA LEU A 243 -3.56 -11.45 4.46
C LEU A 243 -4.85 -10.62 4.46
N ASP A 244 -5.22 -10.12 3.30
CA ASP A 244 -6.49 -9.45 3.08
C ASP A 244 -7.28 -10.25 2.03
N ILE A 245 -8.51 -10.62 2.35
CA ILE A 245 -9.44 -11.31 1.45
C ILE A 245 -10.66 -10.42 1.31
N GLY A 246 -11.08 -10.16 0.09
CA GLY A 246 -12.18 -9.24 -0.16
C GLY A 246 -13.04 -9.56 -1.36
N LEU A 247 -14.16 -8.90 -1.39
CA LEU A 247 -15.16 -8.99 -2.44
C LEU A 247 -15.58 -7.59 -2.85
N TYR A 248 -15.48 -7.28 -4.14
CA TYR A 248 -16.09 -6.09 -4.72
C TYR A 248 -17.34 -6.47 -5.49
N GLY A 249 -18.38 -5.67 -5.33
CA GLY A 249 -19.57 -5.67 -6.18
C GLY A 249 -19.64 -4.35 -6.95
N ARG A 250 -19.83 -4.42 -8.25
CA ARG A 250 -20.11 -3.24 -9.08
C ARG A 250 -21.50 -3.33 -9.68
N TYR A 251 -22.25 -2.27 -9.55
CA TYR A 251 -23.55 -2.08 -10.17
C TYR A 251 -23.56 -0.72 -10.87
N ASN A 252 -23.34 -0.72 -12.18
CA ASN A 252 -23.20 0.49 -12.99
C ASN A 252 -22.09 1.40 -12.45
N ALA A 253 -22.46 2.62 -12.05
CA ALA A 253 -21.52 3.62 -11.52
C ALA A 253 -21.10 3.34 -10.05
N ILE A 254 -21.85 2.51 -9.31
CA ILE A 254 -21.62 2.27 -7.88
C ILE A 254 -20.74 1.03 -7.69
N VAL A 255 -19.75 1.16 -6.83
CA VAL A 255 -18.89 0.06 -6.36
C VAL A 255 -19.07 -0.04 -4.85
N ALA A 256 -19.24 -1.26 -4.35
CA ALA A 256 -19.21 -1.57 -2.92
C ALA A 256 -18.22 -2.71 -2.68
N GLY A 257 -17.56 -2.70 -1.54
CA GLY A 257 -16.57 -3.74 -1.20
C GLY A 257 -16.57 -4.04 0.28
N ILE A 258 -16.23 -5.29 0.59
CA ILE A 258 -15.98 -5.77 1.94
C ILE A 258 -14.71 -6.60 1.94
N TRP A 259 -13.83 -6.34 2.94
CA TRP A 259 -12.58 -7.04 3.11
C TRP A 259 -12.40 -7.46 4.56
N TYR A 260 -11.80 -8.62 4.73
CA TYR A 260 -11.30 -9.10 6.00
C TYR A 260 -9.77 -9.04 5.97
N ARG A 261 -9.18 -8.44 6.99
CA ARG A 261 -7.74 -8.35 7.20
C ARG A 261 -7.35 -9.16 8.42
N GLY A 262 -6.45 -10.13 8.22
CA GLY A 262 -5.94 -11.00 9.28
C GLY A 262 -5.58 -12.37 8.76
N ILE A 263 -4.82 -13.14 9.56
CA ILE A 263 -4.44 -14.53 9.29
C ILE A 263 -5.05 -15.40 10.36
N PRO A 264 -6.30 -15.89 10.21
CA PRO A 264 -7.04 -16.57 11.28
C PRO A 264 -6.39 -17.88 11.73
N VAL A 265 -5.58 -18.53 10.88
CA VAL A 265 -4.86 -19.77 11.20
C VAL A 265 -3.54 -19.51 11.93
N LYS A 266 -3.05 -18.27 12.01
CA LYS A 266 -1.81 -17.91 12.68
C LYS A 266 -2.11 -17.41 14.09
N VAL A 267 -1.85 -18.24 15.09
CA VAL A 267 -2.01 -17.89 16.49
C VAL A 267 -0.75 -17.18 16.96
N PHE A 268 -0.83 -15.89 17.26
CA PHE A 268 0.32 -15.11 17.75
C PHE A 268 0.70 -15.44 19.21
N LYS A 269 -0.31 -15.80 20.03
CA LYS A 269 -0.20 -16.36 21.40
C LYS A 269 -1.38 -17.31 21.63
N PRO A 270 -1.26 -18.33 22.52
CA PRO A 270 -2.43 -19.12 22.91
C PRO A 270 -3.53 -18.15 23.37
N GLU A 271 -4.64 -18.03 22.65
CA GLU A 271 -5.80 -17.13 22.90
C GLU A 271 -5.87 -15.82 22.07
N LYS A 272 -4.92 -15.50 21.17
CA LYS A 272 -5.04 -14.33 20.27
C LYS A 272 -4.99 -14.75 18.80
N MET A 273 -6.17 -14.77 18.18
CA MET A 273 -6.29 -14.84 16.73
C MET A 273 -5.68 -13.58 16.11
N ASN A 274 -5.02 -13.73 14.99
CA ASN A 274 -4.46 -12.60 14.22
C ASN A 274 -5.57 -11.97 13.35
N ASN A 275 -6.49 -11.26 14.00
CA ASN A 275 -7.57 -10.50 13.36
C ASN A 275 -7.25 -9.02 13.50
N ASP A 276 -7.16 -8.31 12.38
CA ASP A 276 -6.79 -6.89 12.38
C ASP A 276 -8.01 -5.99 12.14
N ALA A 277 -8.68 -6.14 11.00
CA ALA A 277 -9.80 -5.26 10.65
C ALA A 277 -10.81 -5.89 9.68
N ILE A 278 -12.03 -5.34 9.71
CA ILE A 278 -13.00 -5.44 8.61
C ILE A 278 -13.02 -4.10 7.90
N ILE A 279 -12.91 -4.13 6.57
CA ILE A 279 -12.85 -2.94 5.73
C ILE A 279 -14.14 -2.88 4.91
N LEU A 280 -14.81 -1.76 4.99
CA LEU A 280 -15.99 -1.44 4.18
C LEU A 280 -15.60 -0.37 3.17
N LEU A 281 -15.98 -0.56 1.91
CA LEU A 281 -15.68 0.33 0.81
C LEU A 281 -16.95 0.69 0.05
N ILE A 282 -17.06 1.97 -0.30
CA ILE A 282 -18.03 2.49 -1.26
C ILE A 282 -17.30 3.36 -2.28
N GLY A 283 -17.68 3.24 -3.54
CA GLY A 283 -17.07 4.01 -4.63
C GLY A 283 -18.06 4.38 -5.73
N PHE A 284 -17.64 5.33 -6.53
CA PHE A 284 -18.40 5.84 -7.66
C PHE A 284 -17.51 5.99 -8.88
N ILE A 285 -17.98 5.49 -10.04
CA ILE A 285 -17.28 5.52 -11.32
C ILE A 285 -18.15 6.23 -12.34
N TYR A 286 -17.64 7.33 -12.89
CA TYR A 286 -18.39 8.10 -13.90
C TYR A 286 -17.47 8.79 -14.90
N LYS A 287 -17.65 8.50 -16.18
CA LYS A 287 -16.94 9.15 -17.31
C LYS A 287 -15.42 9.25 -17.13
N GLY A 288 -14.80 8.20 -16.58
CA GLY A 288 -13.35 8.15 -16.37
C GLY A 288 -12.90 8.69 -14.99
N PHE A 289 -13.76 9.32 -14.24
CA PHE A 289 -13.52 9.70 -12.86
C PHE A 289 -13.95 8.55 -11.93
N ASN A 290 -13.08 8.18 -10.99
CA ASN A 290 -13.40 7.20 -9.96
C ASN A 290 -13.11 7.84 -8.61
N MET A 291 -14.01 7.63 -7.67
CA MET A 291 -13.87 8.03 -6.27
C MET A 291 -14.18 6.84 -5.39
N GLY A 292 -13.36 6.58 -4.41
CA GLY A 292 -13.57 5.51 -3.42
C GLY A 292 -13.33 6.03 -2.02
N TYR A 293 -14.19 5.63 -1.08
CA TYR A 293 -14.00 5.83 0.34
C TYR A 293 -14.05 4.49 1.05
N SER A 294 -13.12 4.23 1.96
CA SER A 294 -13.17 3.07 2.81
C SER A 294 -12.96 3.42 4.28
N TYR A 295 -13.55 2.60 5.12
CA TYR A 295 -13.41 2.63 6.56
C TYR A 295 -12.93 1.26 7.06
N ASP A 296 -11.81 1.25 7.80
CA ASP A 296 -11.27 0.06 8.43
C ASP A 296 -11.76 0.01 9.88
N TYR A 297 -12.66 -0.90 10.18
CA TYR A 297 -13.09 -1.19 11.54
C TYR A 297 -12.09 -2.14 12.19
N THR A 298 -11.33 -1.63 13.15
CA THR A 298 -10.33 -2.41 13.89
C THR A 298 -10.99 -3.45 14.79
N LEU A 299 -10.57 -4.72 14.70
CA LEU A 299 -11.11 -5.81 15.51
C LEU A 299 -10.33 -6.05 16.82
N SER A 300 -9.18 -5.41 16.99
CA SER A 300 -8.32 -5.55 18.16
C SER A 300 -8.85 -4.73 19.36
N LYS A 301 -8.17 -4.85 20.52
CA LYS A 301 -8.47 -4.05 21.72
C LYS A 301 -8.41 -2.54 21.49
N LEU A 302 -7.75 -2.07 20.41
CA LEU A 302 -7.69 -0.69 20.01
C LEU A 302 -8.98 -0.17 19.36
N ALA A 303 -9.94 -1.03 19.02
CA ALA A 303 -11.18 -0.68 18.33
C ALA A 303 -11.95 0.49 18.98
N ARG A 304 -11.97 0.53 20.31
CA ARG A 304 -12.74 1.54 21.07
C ARG A 304 -12.12 2.92 21.11
N ILE A 305 -10.81 3.01 20.92
CA ILE A 305 -10.04 4.26 21.13
C ILE A 305 -9.34 4.75 19.87
N SER A 306 -9.08 3.88 18.88
CA SER A 306 -8.31 4.24 17.68
C SER A 306 -9.09 5.06 16.66
N GLY A 307 -10.42 4.93 16.63
CA GLY A 307 -11.23 5.52 15.55
C GLY A 307 -11.08 4.83 14.21
N GLY A 308 -10.40 3.66 14.15
CA GLY A 308 -10.20 2.91 12.92
C GLY A 308 -9.25 3.58 11.92
N ALA A 309 -9.50 3.42 10.62
CA ALA A 309 -8.81 4.17 9.59
C ALA A 309 -9.75 4.58 8.46
N HIS A 310 -9.55 5.78 7.95
CA HIS A 310 -10.31 6.38 6.86
C HIS A 310 -9.41 6.52 5.64
N GLU A 311 -9.89 6.14 4.46
CA GLU A 311 -9.14 6.26 3.22
C GLU A 311 -10.03 6.79 2.11
N LEU A 312 -9.51 7.78 1.38
CA LEU A 312 -10.14 8.37 0.20
C LEU A 312 -9.21 8.19 -0.99
N THR A 313 -9.74 7.68 -2.09
CA THR A 313 -9.03 7.57 -3.36
C THR A 313 -9.80 8.29 -4.47
N LEU A 314 -9.10 9.08 -5.25
CA LEU A 314 -9.60 9.75 -6.43
C LEU A 314 -8.74 9.35 -7.62
N SER A 315 -9.34 8.98 -8.73
CA SER A 315 -8.58 8.76 -9.96
C SER A 315 -9.31 9.29 -11.19
N TYR A 316 -8.53 9.71 -12.16
CA TYR A 316 -9.05 10.16 -13.45
C TYR A 316 -8.32 9.51 -14.60
N ARG A 317 -9.08 8.97 -15.54
CA ARG A 317 -8.59 8.37 -16.78
C ARG A 317 -8.83 9.32 -17.94
N PHE A 318 -7.73 9.77 -18.53
CA PHE A 318 -7.78 10.62 -19.71
C PHE A 318 -8.12 9.77 -20.94
N LYS A 319 -9.07 10.24 -21.76
CA LYS A 319 -9.35 9.60 -23.06
C LYS A 319 -8.16 9.79 -23.97
N THR A 320 -7.41 8.74 -24.24
CA THR A 320 -6.31 8.74 -25.22
C THR A 320 -6.84 8.39 -26.58
N LYS A 321 -6.39 9.07 -27.65
CA LYS A 321 -6.72 8.68 -29.03
C LYS A 321 -6.23 7.24 -29.25
N GLN A 322 -7.15 6.33 -29.58
CA GLN A 322 -6.79 4.94 -29.85
C GLN A 322 -5.85 4.89 -31.07
N SER A 323 -4.72 4.22 -30.90
CA SER A 323 -3.84 3.92 -32.02
C SER A 323 -4.55 2.98 -33.00
N LYS A 324 -4.47 3.29 -34.31
CA LYS A 324 -5.07 2.49 -35.39
C LYS A 324 -4.44 1.10 -35.54
N TRP A 325 -3.34 0.81 -34.81
CA TRP A 325 -2.49 -0.37 -35.02
C TRP A 325 -2.83 -1.59 -34.16
N VAL A 326 -3.78 -1.49 -33.24
CA VAL A 326 -4.09 -2.60 -32.31
C VAL A 326 -5.54 -3.04 -32.48
N SER A 327 -5.74 -4.17 -33.13
CA SER A 327 -7.08 -4.71 -33.43
C SER A 327 -7.78 -5.37 -32.23
N ARG A 328 -7.07 -5.68 -31.14
CA ARG A 328 -7.64 -6.29 -29.91
C ARG A 328 -6.77 -5.94 -28.70
N ARG A 329 -7.28 -5.10 -27.82
CA ARG A 329 -6.60 -4.71 -26.57
C ARG A 329 -7.11 -5.56 -25.41
N VAL A 330 -6.23 -6.31 -24.77
CA VAL A 330 -6.50 -6.91 -23.47
C VAL A 330 -6.10 -5.87 -22.43
N VAL A 331 -7.06 -5.46 -21.62
CA VAL A 331 -6.88 -4.46 -20.55
C VAL A 331 -7.03 -5.17 -19.21
N CYS A 332 -6.20 -4.81 -18.24
CA CYS A 332 -6.32 -5.34 -16.88
C CYS A 332 -7.72 -5.05 -16.32
N PRO A 333 -8.37 -5.99 -15.61
CA PRO A 333 -9.64 -5.75 -14.96
C PRO A 333 -9.61 -4.49 -14.08
N ARG A 334 -10.69 -3.72 -14.14
CA ARG A 334 -10.83 -2.45 -13.42
C ARG A 334 -11.61 -2.66 -12.12
N PHE A 335 -11.29 -1.88 -11.14
CA PHE A 335 -11.89 -1.89 -9.81
C PHE A 335 -12.55 -0.57 -9.50
#